data_b177eeac6173271db062dc5bf6d72094
#
_entry.id   b177eeac6173271db062dc5bf6d72094
#
_cell.length_a   1.000
_cell.length_b   1.000
_cell.length_c   1.000
_cell.angle_alpha   90.00
_cell.angle_beta   90.00
_cell.angle_gamma   90.00
#
_symmetry.space_group_name_H-M   'P 1'
#
loop_
_entity.id
_entity.type
_entity.pdbx_description
1 polymer ?
#
loop_
_entity_poly.entity_id
_entity_poly.type
_entity_poly.pdbx_seq_one_letter_code
_entity_poly.pdbx_strand_id
1 'polypeptide(L)'
;MRTYFLTAFIAVIGVVSLPAYAAATLTECDRLTAHASDPDRIAPGVSSSTMDTDLAIEACTLALAGNPDNSRLLYQMGRAYGTAGRGTDARPYLIAAAEAGYAQSQYVLGYLLVTGLQGEKDTCGSLPWFVASAEAGLLASLVALPYHVLRNDFDDCDGVPSAEMLSNYLVRAPQNTNNYYALLLIDELSSKLEAALAP
;
A
#
# COMPACT_ATOMS: atom_id res chain seq x y z
N MET A 1 4.08 27.55 72.53
CA MET A 1 3.89 26.28 71.87
C MET A 1 3.40 26.55 70.45
N ARG A 2 4.23 26.34 69.44
CA ARG A 2 3.90 26.52 68.01
C ARG A 2 3.75 25.12 67.40
N THR A 3 2.52 24.73 67.07
CA THR A 3 2.21 23.46 66.45
C THR A 3 2.41 23.61 64.93
N TYR A 4 3.35 22.88 64.35
CA TYR A 4 3.56 22.78 62.89
C TYR A 4 2.71 21.63 62.37
N PHE A 5 1.73 21.94 61.50
CA PHE A 5 1.00 20.93 60.72
C PHE A 5 1.82 20.56 59.49
N LEU A 6 2.31 19.34 59.43
CA LEU A 6 2.91 18.77 58.24
C LEU A 6 1.76 18.30 57.31
N THR A 7 1.58 18.99 56.21
CA THR A 7 0.72 18.52 55.12
C THR A 7 1.54 17.58 54.21
N ALA A 8 1.19 16.30 54.27
CA ALA A 8 1.76 15.31 53.36
C ALA A 8 1.11 15.44 51.96
N PHE A 9 1.88 15.83 50.94
CA PHE A 9 1.47 15.75 49.54
C PHE A 9 1.63 14.31 49.07
N ILE A 10 0.52 13.62 48.81
CA ILE A 10 0.53 12.32 48.11
C ILE A 10 0.58 12.62 46.61
N ALA A 11 1.73 12.40 45.98
CA ALA A 11 1.89 12.43 44.54
C ALA A 11 1.24 11.16 43.95
N VAL A 12 0.11 11.32 43.29
CA VAL A 12 -0.50 10.24 42.48
C VAL A 12 0.31 10.13 41.19
N ILE A 13 1.18 9.15 41.12
CA ILE A 13 1.87 8.79 39.86
C ILE A 13 0.87 8.05 38.99
N GLY A 14 0.28 8.78 38.04
CA GLY A 14 -0.53 8.17 36.99
C GLY A 14 0.33 7.25 36.13
N VAL A 15 0.08 5.96 36.19
CA VAL A 15 0.66 4.97 35.25
C VAL A 15 0.00 5.20 33.89
N VAL A 16 0.70 5.91 32.99
CA VAL A 16 0.33 5.98 31.58
C VAL A 16 0.66 4.63 30.98
N SER A 17 -0.35 3.76 30.84
CA SER A 17 -0.23 2.53 30.07
C SER A 17 -0.13 2.92 28.59
N LEU A 18 1.07 2.85 28.04
CA LEU A 18 1.27 2.89 26.59
C LEU A 18 0.53 1.68 25.97
N PRO A 19 -0.24 1.88 24.88
CA PRO A 19 -0.82 0.75 24.18
C PRO A 19 0.32 -0.16 23.75
N ALA A 20 0.29 -1.42 24.19
CA ALA A 20 1.19 -2.44 23.67
C ALA A 20 0.89 -2.57 22.19
N TYR A 21 1.83 -2.14 21.34
CA TYR A 21 1.77 -2.41 19.91
C TYR A 21 1.91 -3.93 19.76
N ALA A 22 0.77 -4.62 19.66
CA ALA A 22 0.77 -6.06 19.47
C ALA A 22 1.46 -6.32 18.12
N ALA A 23 2.61 -6.99 18.16
CA ALA A 23 3.31 -7.39 16.95
C ALA A 23 2.32 -8.17 16.08
N ALA A 24 2.26 -7.83 14.78
CA ALA A 24 1.35 -8.49 13.86
C ALA A 24 1.59 -9.99 13.88
N THR A 25 0.56 -10.77 14.20
CA THR A 25 0.68 -12.23 14.25
C THR A 25 0.84 -12.78 12.84
N LEU A 26 1.91 -13.53 12.61
CA LEU A 26 2.18 -14.23 11.38
C LEU A 26 1.17 -15.38 11.21
N THR A 27 0.45 -15.39 10.10
CA THR A 27 -0.57 -16.39 9.75
C THR A 27 -0.10 -17.30 8.61
N GLU A 28 -0.82 -18.38 8.34
CA GLU A 28 -0.56 -19.21 7.16
C GLU A 28 -0.94 -18.47 5.86
N CYS A 29 -1.96 -17.59 5.91
CA CYS A 29 -2.25 -16.66 4.83
C CYS A 29 -1.01 -15.84 4.43
N ASP A 30 -0.27 -15.30 5.41
CA ASP A 30 0.98 -14.56 5.13
C ASP A 30 2.03 -15.42 4.44
N ARG A 31 2.20 -16.66 4.88
CA ARG A 31 3.20 -17.58 4.30
C ARG A 31 2.90 -17.95 2.87
N LEU A 32 1.62 -18.06 2.52
CA LEU A 32 1.18 -18.49 1.20
C LEU A 32 0.96 -17.33 0.21
N THR A 33 0.80 -16.09 0.71
CA THR A 33 0.34 -14.99 -0.15
C THR A 33 1.14 -13.70 -0.07
N ALA A 34 2.15 -13.58 0.80
CA ALA A 34 2.93 -12.35 0.88
C ALA A 34 3.51 -11.96 -0.49
N HIS A 35 3.39 -10.68 -0.89
CA HIS A 35 3.97 -10.20 -2.13
C HIS A 35 5.39 -9.68 -1.89
N ALA A 36 6.34 -10.04 -2.75
CA ALA A 36 7.75 -9.69 -2.55
C ALA A 36 8.02 -8.18 -2.49
N SER A 37 7.24 -7.39 -3.25
CA SER A 37 7.37 -5.93 -3.28
C SER A 37 6.48 -5.19 -2.27
N ASP A 38 5.77 -5.91 -1.42
CA ASP A 38 4.96 -5.33 -0.36
C ASP A 38 5.87 -5.00 0.85
N PRO A 39 6.05 -3.72 1.21
CA PRO A 39 6.92 -3.35 2.34
C PRO A 39 6.35 -3.79 3.69
N ASP A 40 5.02 -3.94 3.79
CA ASP A 40 4.32 -4.30 5.04
C ASP A 40 4.12 -5.81 5.20
N ARG A 41 4.71 -6.61 4.30
CA ARG A 41 4.69 -8.06 4.46
C ARG A 41 5.45 -8.50 5.70
N ILE A 42 4.95 -9.54 6.35
CA ILE A 42 5.58 -10.15 7.53
C ILE A 42 6.06 -11.59 7.28
N ALA A 43 5.98 -12.04 6.03
CA ALA A 43 6.49 -13.34 5.56
C ALA A 43 7.35 -13.15 4.29
N PRO A 44 8.19 -14.12 3.91
CA PRO A 44 8.85 -14.13 2.62
C PRO A 44 7.86 -14.02 1.46
N GLY A 45 8.23 -13.28 0.41
CA GLY A 45 7.37 -13.11 -0.78
C GLY A 45 7.19 -14.43 -1.54
N VAL A 46 5.96 -14.68 -1.97
CA VAL A 46 5.56 -15.83 -2.79
C VAL A 46 5.26 -15.36 -4.20
N SER A 47 5.81 -16.04 -5.22
CA SER A 47 5.49 -15.75 -6.62
C SER A 47 4.05 -16.19 -6.95
N SER A 48 3.34 -15.39 -7.77
CA SER A 48 2.02 -15.79 -8.27
C SER A 48 2.06 -17.09 -9.07
N SER A 49 3.18 -17.38 -9.76
CA SER A 49 3.34 -18.62 -10.54
C SER A 49 3.53 -19.88 -9.69
N THR A 50 3.88 -19.73 -8.41
CA THR A 50 4.10 -20.86 -7.48
C THR A 50 3.09 -20.92 -6.34
N MET A 51 2.14 -19.98 -6.31
CA MET A 51 1.11 -19.92 -5.27
C MET A 51 0.10 -21.05 -5.48
N ASP A 52 -0.10 -21.87 -4.44
CA ASP A 52 -1.26 -22.75 -4.35
C ASP A 52 -2.47 -21.89 -3.93
N THR A 53 -3.28 -21.53 -4.92
CA THR A 53 -4.37 -20.57 -4.73
C THR A 53 -5.50 -21.11 -3.86
N ASP A 54 -5.77 -22.43 -3.90
CA ASP A 54 -6.84 -23.02 -3.11
C ASP A 54 -6.44 -23.06 -1.63
N LEU A 55 -5.23 -23.50 -1.31
CA LEU A 55 -4.69 -23.45 0.05
C LEU A 55 -4.56 -22.01 0.55
N ALA A 56 -4.18 -21.06 -0.30
CA ALA A 56 -4.06 -19.65 0.04
C ALA A 56 -5.42 -19.05 0.42
N ILE A 57 -6.47 -19.31 -0.37
CA ILE A 57 -7.83 -18.83 -0.11
C ILE A 57 -8.35 -19.43 1.22
N GLU A 58 -8.16 -20.73 1.46
CA GLU A 58 -8.56 -21.37 2.70
C GLU A 58 -7.84 -20.74 3.92
N ALA A 59 -6.52 -20.62 3.85
CA ALA A 59 -5.71 -20.04 4.93
C ALA A 59 -6.09 -18.58 5.22
N CYS A 60 -6.33 -17.77 4.17
CA CYS A 60 -6.75 -16.38 4.34
C CYS A 60 -8.19 -16.28 4.89
N THR A 61 -9.08 -17.20 4.53
CA THR A 61 -10.43 -17.27 5.10
C THR A 61 -10.36 -17.50 6.62
N LEU A 62 -9.54 -18.44 7.07
CA LEU A 62 -9.35 -18.72 8.49
C LEU A 62 -8.72 -17.53 9.23
N ALA A 63 -7.72 -16.89 8.63
CA ALA A 63 -7.07 -15.72 9.22
C ALA A 63 -8.03 -14.53 9.38
N LEU A 64 -8.84 -14.25 8.36
CA LEU A 64 -9.85 -13.18 8.37
C LEU A 64 -11.02 -13.46 9.32
N ALA A 65 -11.35 -14.74 9.58
CA ALA A 65 -12.37 -15.07 10.58
C ALA A 65 -12.00 -14.55 11.99
N GLY A 66 -10.70 -14.49 12.30
CA GLY A 66 -10.20 -13.95 13.57
C GLY A 66 -9.90 -12.44 13.53
N ASN A 67 -9.68 -11.86 12.34
CA ASN A 67 -9.30 -10.46 12.14
C ASN A 67 -9.92 -9.90 10.85
N PRO A 68 -11.23 -9.68 10.80
CA PRO A 68 -11.95 -9.36 9.55
C PRO A 68 -11.53 -8.03 8.91
N ASP A 69 -11.07 -7.06 9.70
CA ASP A 69 -10.69 -5.72 9.25
C ASP A 69 -9.18 -5.55 9.06
N ASN A 70 -8.41 -6.63 9.10
CA ASN A 70 -6.96 -6.55 8.91
C ASN A 70 -6.63 -6.31 7.43
N SER A 71 -6.21 -5.09 7.10
CA SER A 71 -5.98 -4.63 5.73
C SER A 71 -4.93 -5.45 4.97
N ARG A 72 -3.90 -5.94 5.65
CA ARG A 72 -2.89 -6.83 5.05
C ARG A 72 -3.49 -8.17 4.66
N LEU A 73 -4.30 -8.80 5.54
CA LEU A 73 -4.98 -10.07 5.24
C LEU A 73 -6.05 -9.89 4.15
N LEU A 74 -6.77 -8.78 4.16
CA LEU A 74 -7.71 -8.42 3.08
C LEU A 74 -6.98 -8.31 1.74
N TYR A 75 -5.87 -7.58 1.67
CA TYR A 75 -5.04 -7.51 0.46
C TYR A 75 -4.58 -8.90 0.01
N GLN A 76 -4.11 -9.74 0.93
CA GLN A 76 -3.63 -11.09 0.66
C GLN A 76 -4.73 -12.01 0.12
N MET A 77 -5.94 -11.93 0.66
CA MET A 77 -7.11 -12.64 0.12
C MET A 77 -7.43 -12.17 -1.31
N GLY A 78 -7.45 -10.85 -1.54
CA GLY A 78 -7.63 -10.29 -2.87
C GLY A 78 -6.57 -10.78 -3.86
N ARG A 79 -5.31 -10.85 -3.42
CA ARG A 79 -4.21 -11.39 -4.23
C ARG A 79 -4.38 -12.88 -4.53
N ALA A 80 -4.80 -13.69 -3.57
CA ALA A 80 -5.04 -15.12 -3.78
C ALA A 80 -6.15 -15.34 -4.83
N TYR A 81 -7.29 -14.67 -4.70
CA TYR A 81 -8.36 -14.71 -5.69
C TYR A 81 -7.93 -14.20 -7.07
N GLY A 82 -7.21 -13.09 -7.12
CA GLY A 82 -6.70 -12.53 -8.37
C GLY A 82 -5.74 -13.49 -9.09
N THR A 83 -4.85 -14.17 -8.35
CA THR A 83 -3.94 -15.19 -8.86
C THR A 83 -4.70 -16.43 -9.36
N ALA A 84 -5.80 -16.79 -8.72
CA ALA A 84 -6.70 -17.87 -9.16
C ALA A 84 -7.54 -17.50 -10.41
N GLY A 85 -7.39 -16.29 -10.96
CA GLY A 85 -8.21 -15.82 -12.07
C GLY A 85 -9.64 -15.40 -11.67
N ARG A 86 -9.93 -15.31 -10.36
CA ARG A 86 -11.24 -14.99 -9.79
C ARG A 86 -11.33 -13.49 -9.44
N GLY A 87 -11.15 -12.63 -10.45
CA GLY A 87 -11.07 -11.18 -10.26
C GLY A 87 -12.31 -10.57 -9.61
N THR A 88 -13.51 -11.08 -9.92
CA THR A 88 -14.76 -10.63 -9.29
C THR A 88 -14.75 -10.87 -7.77
N ASP A 89 -14.22 -12.02 -7.34
CA ASP A 89 -14.11 -12.36 -5.91
C ASP A 89 -12.97 -11.59 -5.23
N ALA A 90 -11.91 -11.27 -5.96
CA ALA A 90 -10.77 -10.49 -5.46
C ALA A 90 -11.15 -9.05 -5.12
N ARG A 91 -11.98 -8.42 -5.96
CA ARG A 91 -12.26 -6.98 -5.96
C ARG A 91 -12.77 -6.45 -4.61
N PRO A 92 -13.76 -7.04 -3.92
CA PRO A 92 -14.24 -6.55 -2.62
C PRO A 92 -13.12 -6.50 -1.57
N TYR A 93 -12.24 -7.48 -1.54
CA TYR A 93 -11.14 -7.53 -0.58
C TYR A 93 -10.06 -6.49 -0.89
N LEU A 94 -9.74 -6.28 -2.17
CA LEU A 94 -8.81 -5.23 -2.58
C LEU A 94 -9.35 -3.84 -2.27
N ILE A 95 -10.65 -3.59 -2.49
CA ILE A 95 -11.29 -2.32 -2.15
C ILE A 95 -11.23 -2.10 -0.64
N ALA A 96 -11.67 -3.06 0.16
CA ALA A 96 -11.66 -2.93 1.62
C ALA A 96 -10.24 -2.67 2.18
N ALA A 97 -9.23 -3.35 1.66
CA ALA A 97 -7.83 -3.10 2.05
C ALA A 97 -7.35 -1.70 1.63
N ALA A 98 -7.71 -1.24 0.42
CA ALA A 98 -7.31 0.07 -0.10
C ALA A 98 -7.99 1.21 0.68
N GLU A 99 -9.27 1.07 0.99
CA GLU A 99 -10.04 2.02 1.84
C GLU A 99 -9.49 2.07 3.27
N ALA A 100 -8.98 0.95 3.79
CA ALA A 100 -8.26 0.89 5.07
C ALA A 100 -6.84 1.46 5.00
N GLY A 101 -6.42 2.03 3.85
CA GLY A 101 -5.13 2.68 3.67
C GLY A 101 -3.96 1.74 3.34
N TYR A 102 -4.21 0.48 2.97
CA TYR A 102 -3.13 -0.45 2.63
C TYR A 102 -2.50 -0.10 1.28
N ALA A 103 -1.30 0.47 1.30
CA ALA A 103 -0.65 1.06 0.13
C ALA A 103 -0.50 0.10 -1.06
N GLN A 104 -0.16 -1.17 -0.79
CA GLN A 104 -0.03 -2.17 -1.85
C GLN A 104 -1.39 -2.46 -2.52
N SER A 105 -2.50 -2.45 -1.77
CA SER A 105 -3.84 -2.63 -2.33
C SER A 105 -4.30 -1.43 -3.12
N GLN A 106 -4.00 -0.22 -2.64
CA GLN A 106 -4.27 1.03 -3.37
C GLN A 106 -3.57 1.02 -4.74
N TYR A 107 -2.29 0.65 -4.79
CA TYR A 107 -1.57 0.49 -6.05
C TYR A 107 -2.23 -0.54 -6.98
N VAL A 108 -2.54 -1.74 -6.46
CA VAL A 108 -3.14 -2.81 -7.25
C VAL A 108 -4.51 -2.39 -7.79
N LEU A 109 -5.34 -1.74 -6.98
CA LEU A 109 -6.64 -1.23 -7.40
C LEU A 109 -6.50 -0.16 -8.49
N GLY A 110 -5.59 0.79 -8.33
CA GLY A 110 -5.24 1.77 -9.36
C GLY A 110 -4.80 1.11 -10.66
N TYR A 111 -3.92 0.11 -10.58
CA TYR A 111 -3.43 -0.64 -11.75
C TYR A 111 -4.56 -1.40 -12.47
N LEU A 112 -5.45 -2.07 -11.74
CA LEU A 112 -6.59 -2.77 -12.31
C LEU A 112 -7.54 -1.81 -13.04
N LEU A 113 -7.80 -0.65 -12.46
CA LEU A 113 -8.67 0.36 -13.04
C LEU A 113 -8.06 1.01 -14.29
N VAL A 114 -6.79 1.40 -14.26
CA VAL A 114 -6.13 2.05 -15.41
C VAL A 114 -5.94 1.10 -16.59
N THR A 115 -5.79 -0.20 -16.34
CA THR A 115 -5.59 -1.21 -17.37
C THR A 115 -6.88 -1.87 -17.86
N GLY A 116 -7.94 -1.86 -17.04
CA GLY A 116 -9.17 -2.62 -17.27
C GLY A 116 -9.00 -4.13 -17.02
N LEU A 117 -7.89 -4.56 -16.41
CA LEU A 117 -7.70 -5.96 -16.05
C LEU A 117 -8.70 -6.38 -14.96
N GLN A 118 -9.36 -7.51 -15.17
CA GLN A 118 -10.37 -8.09 -14.27
C GLN A 118 -11.62 -7.21 -14.05
N GLY A 119 -11.94 -6.29 -15.00
CA GLY A 119 -13.13 -5.45 -14.91
C GLY A 119 -13.16 -4.34 -15.95
N GLU A 120 -14.02 -3.35 -15.73
CA GLU A 120 -14.08 -2.17 -16.58
C GLU A 120 -12.86 -1.25 -16.33
N LYS A 121 -12.39 -0.66 -17.43
CA LYS A 121 -11.35 0.36 -17.39
C LYS A 121 -11.96 1.66 -16.88
N ASP A 122 -11.37 2.22 -15.82
CA ASP A 122 -11.70 3.53 -15.26
C ASP A 122 -10.40 4.27 -14.95
N THR A 123 -9.88 4.96 -15.96
CA THR A 123 -8.59 5.64 -15.86
C THR A 123 -8.62 6.75 -14.82
N CYS A 124 -9.66 7.59 -14.81
CA CYS A 124 -9.77 8.67 -13.84
C CYS A 124 -10.03 8.15 -12.43
N GLY A 125 -10.85 7.10 -12.27
CA GLY A 125 -11.05 6.43 -10.98
C GLY A 125 -9.81 5.75 -10.43
N SER A 126 -8.79 5.47 -11.27
CA SER A 126 -7.52 4.91 -10.80
C SER A 126 -6.61 5.94 -10.11
N LEU A 127 -6.74 7.22 -10.50
CA LEU A 127 -5.83 8.29 -10.08
C LEU A 127 -5.76 8.49 -8.56
N PRO A 128 -6.88 8.62 -7.81
CA PRO A 128 -6.81 8.79 -6.36
C PRO A 128 -6.14 7.62 -5.63
N TRP A 129 -6.24 6.41 -6.15
CA TRP A 129 -5.58 5.24 -5.58
C TRP A 129 -4.06 5.26 -5.79
N PHE A 130 -3.61 5.64 -6.99
CA PHE A 130 -2.17 5.84 -7.23
C PHE A 130 -1.60 6.96 -6.37
N VAL A 131 -2.32 8.08 -6.23
CA VAL A 131 -1.90 9.20 -5.38
C VAL A 131 -1.78 8.75 -3.93
N ALA A 132 -2.81 8.13 -3.34
CA ALA A 132 -2.79 7.68 -1.96
C ALA A 132 -1.64 6.69 -1.69
N SER A 133 -1.41 5.76 -2.60
CA SER A 133 -0.31 4.80 -2.50
C SER A 133 1.08 5.45 -2.65
N ALA A 134 1.23 6.47 -3.50
CA ALA A 134 2.47 7.22 -3.65
C ALA A 134 2.77 8.08 -2.40
N GLU A 135 1.75 8.70 -1.82
CA GLU A 135 1.85 9.45 -0.56
C GLU A 135 2.31 8.54 0.59
N ALA A 136 1.79 7.32 0.65
CA ALA A 136 2.23 6.29 1.59
C ALA A 136 3.67 5.78 1.31
N GLY A 137 4.28 6.18 0.19
CA GLY A 137 5.68 5.88 -0.14
C GLY A 137 5.90 4.54 -0.85
N LEU A 138 4.84 3.89 -1.36
CA LEU A 138 5.02 2.65 -2.09
C LEU A 138 5.79 2.88 -3.40
N LEU A 139 6.94 2.23 -3.56
CA LEU A 139 7.81 2.37 -4.73
C LEU A 139 7.05 2.23 -6.06
N ALA A 140 6.16 1.24 -6.14
CA ALA A 140 5.40 0.98 -7.36
C ALA A 140 4.57 2.21 -7.79
N SER A 141 3.93 2.91 -6.84
CA SER A 141 3.13 4.11 -7.12
C SER A 141 3.99 5.36 -7.30
N LEU A 142 5.11 5.49 -6.57
CA LEU A 142 6.07 6.58 -6.77
C LEU A 142 6.61 6.61 -8.20
N VAL A 143 6.63 5.46 -8.89
CA VAL A 143 7.08 5.33 -10.29
C VAL A 143 5.90 5.30 -11.26
N ALA A 144 4.85 4.53 -10.97
CA ALA A 144 3.72 4.35 -11.88
C ALA A 144 2.94 5.64 -12.12
N LEU A 145 2.73 6.46 -11.09
CA LEU A 145 1.97 7.69 -11.23
C LEU A 145 2.66 8.71 -12.16
N PRO A 146 3.95 9.08 -11.98
CA PRO A 146 4.68 9.88 -12.95
C PRO A 146 4.71 9.26 -14.36
N TYR A 147 4.86 7.94 -14.47
CA TYR A 147 4.85 7.23 -15.74
C TYR A 147 3.52 7.44 -16.50
N HIS A 148 2.38 7.25 -15.86
CA HIS A 148 1.08 7.44 -16.48
C HIS A 148 0.78 8.90 -16.83
N VAL A 149 1.18 9.86 -15.95
CA VAL A 149 1.02 11.28 -16.24
C VAL A 149 1.86 11.70 -17.46
N LEU A 150 3.13 11.28 -17.54
CA LEU A 150 4.01 11.59 -18.68
C LEU A 150 3.57 10.94 -20.00
N ARG A 151 2.68 9.96 -19.94
CA ARG A 151 2.03 9.33 -21.10
C ARG A 151 0.72 9.99 -21.50
N ASN A 152 0.30 11.01 -20.77
CA ASN A 152 -0.99 11.68 -20.94
C ASN A 152 -2.20 10.74 -20.70
N ASP A 153 -2.01 9.69 -19.89
CA ASP A 153 -3.10 8.76 -19.59
C ASP A 153 -4.21 9.42 -18.76
N PHE A 154 -3.93 10.54 -18.10
CA PHE A 154 -4.85 11.28 -17.20
C PHE A 154 -5.25 12.68 -17.70
N ASP A 155 -5.03 13.00 -18.97
CA ASP A 155 -5.27 14.37 -19.51
C ASP A 155 -6.72 14.85 -19.32
N ASP A 156 -7.67 13.93 -19.37
CA ASP A 156 -9.10 14.23 -19.19
C ASP A 156 -9.58 14.09 -17.74
N CYS A 157 -8.67 13.92 -16.77
CA CYS A 157 -9.00 13.65 -15.38
C CYS A 157 -8.74 14.85 -14.48
N ASP A 158 -9.63 15.08 -13.51
CA ASP A 158 -9.42 16.04 -12.45
C ASP A 158 -8.45 15.53 -11.39
N GLY A 159 -7.70 16.42 -10.76
CA GLY A 159 -6.85 16.10 -9.61
C GLY A 159 -5.51 15.46 -9.98
N VAL A 160 -5.05 15.61 -11.21
CA VAL A 160 -3.69 15.17 -11.61
C VAL A 160 -2.65 15.94 -10.80
N PRO A 161 -1.68 15.25 -10.14
CA PRO A 161 -0.65 15.91 -9.36
C PRO A 161 0.17 16.90 -10.19
N SER A 162 0.56 17.99 -9.56
CA SER A 162 1.47 18.96 -10.20
C SER A 162 2.82 18.32 -10.52
N ALA A 163 3.52 18.88 -11.49
CA ALA A 163 4.85 18.42 -11.86
C ALA A 163 5.84 18.48 -10.68
N GLU A 164 5.68 19.43 -9.76
CA GLU A 164 6.46 19.49 -8.52
C GLU A 164 6.18 18.28 -7.62
N MET A 165 4.92 17.87 -7.44
CA MET A 165 4.55 16.67 -6.68
C MET A 165 5.12 15.42 -7.33
N LEU A 166 5.03 15.30 -8.65
CA LEU A 166 5.59 14.16 -9.39
C LEU A 166 7.11 14.09 -9.25
N SER A 167 7.81 15.24 -9.30
CA SER A 167 9.25 15.32 -9.03
C SER A 167 9.59 14.84 -7.62
N ASN A 168 8.84 15.27 -6.62
CA ASN A 168 9.01 14.81 -5.24
C ASN A 168 8.82 13.29 -5.08
N TYR A 169 7.87 12.68 -5.82
CA TYR A 169 7.70 11.23 -5.81
C TYR A 169 8.93 10.53 -6.41
N LEU A 170 9.45 11.01 -7.54
CA LEU A 170 10.65 10.44 -8.17
C LEU A 170 11.91 10.63 -7.34
N VAL A 171 12.06 11.73 -6.59
CA VAL A 171 13.17 11.94 -5.64
C VAL A 171 13.12 10.97 -4.46
N ARG A 172 11.91 10.57 -4.01
CA ARG A 172 11.73 9.60 -2.91
C ARG A 172 11.90 8.15 -3.36
N ALA A 173 11.63 7.85 -4.62
CA ALA A 173 11.61 6.48 -5.15
C ALA A 173 12.95 5.72 -4.99
N PRO A 174 14.15 6.29 -5.24
CA PRO A 174 15.42 5.60 -5.07
C PRO A 174 15.70 5.11 -3.65
N GLN A 175 15.10 5.75 -2.63
CA GLN A 175 15.29 5.37 -1.24
C GLN A 175 14.62 4.03 -0.90
N ASN A 176 13.72 3.57 -1.76
CA ASN A 176 12.91 2.36 -1.56
C ASN A 176 13.37 1.18 -2.43
N THR A 177 14.50 1.31 -3.14
CA THR A 177 15.00 0.24 -4.01
C THR A 177 16.51 0.30 -4.18
N ASN A 178 17.11 -0.88 -4.37
CA ASN A 178 18.46 -1.06 -4.86
C ASN A 178 18.48 -1.80 -6.22
N ASN A 179 17.33 -1.97 -6.83
CA ASN A 179 17.20 -2.63 -8.13
C ASN A 179 17.68 -1.69 -9.24
N TYR A 180 18.69 -2.11 -9.98
CA TYR A 180 19.33 -1.32 -11.04
C TYR A 180 18.34 -0.86 -12.12
N TYR A 181 17.43 -1.73 -12.56
CA TYR A 181 16.46 -1.38 -13.59
C TYR A 181 15.40 -0.39 -13.09
N ALA A 182 15.01 -0.51 -11.82
CA ALA A 182 14.11 0.45 -11.20
C ALA A 182 14.78 1.83 -11.12
N LEU A 183 16.05 1.90 -10.74
CA LEU A 183 16.81 3.16 -10.69
C LEU A 183 16.96 3.80 -12.07
N LEU A 184 17.23 3.01 -13.13
CA LEU A 184 17.27 3.52 -14.50
C LEU A 184 15.92 4.10 -14.95
N LEU A 185 14.81 3.42 -14.64
CA LEU A 185 13.47 3.92 -14.96
C LEU A 185 13.15 5.23 -14.23
N ILE A 186 13.53 5.33 -12.97
CA ILE A 186 13.34 6.55 -12.16
C ILE A 186 14.13 7.72 -12.77
N ASP A 187 15.37 7.49 -13.16
CA ASP A 187 16.24 8.48 -13.81
C ASP A 187 15.65 8.95 -15.17
N GLU A 188 15.18 8.02 -15.99
CA GLU A 188 14.49 8.31 -17.24
C GLU A 188 13.24 9.15 -17.05
N LEU A 189 12.38 8.79 -16.09
CA LEU A 189 11.16 9.54 -15.78
C LEU A 189 11.47 10.93 -15.24
N SER A 190 12.49 11.07 -14.39
CA SER A 190 12.95 12.37 -13.87
C SER A 190 13.41 13.28 -15.00
N SER A 191 14.23 12.77 -15.91
CA SER A 191 14.72 13.53 -17.08
C SER A 191 13.58 13.95 -17.99
N LYS A 192 12.58 13.10 -18.24
CA LYS A 192 11.41 13.44 -19.05
C LYS A 192 10.54 14.51 -18.38
N LEU A 193 10.37 14.42 -17.07
CA LEU A 193 9.59 15.39 -16.32
C LEU A 193 10.28 16.77 -16.32
N GLU A 194 11.59 16.82 -16.13
CA GLU A 194 12.39 18.04 -16.24
C GLU A 194 12.28 18.66 -17.63
N ALA A 195 12.36 17.86 -18.69
CA ALA A 195 12.22 18.32 -20.06
C ALA A 195 10.82 18.89 -20.34
N ALA A 196 9.77 18.32 -19.76
CA ALA A 196 8.40 18.81 -19.88
C ALA A 196 8.15 20.12 -19.11
N LEU A 197 8.97 20.44 -18.11
CA LEU A 197 8.92 21.66 -17.32
C LEU A 197 9.83 22.78 -17.87
N ALA A 198 10.69 22.46 -18.82
CA ALA A 198 11.60 23.45 -19.42
C ALA A 198 10.79 24.49 -20.20
N PRO A 199 11.11 25.80 -20.06
CA PRO A 199 10.38 26.90 -20.68
C PRO A 199 10.51 26.92 -22.22
#